data_4249699cd5f2033616dbf870668f4ae0
#
_entry.id   4249699cd5f2033616dbf870668f4ae0
#
_cell.length_a   1.000
_cell.length_b   1.000
_cell.length_c   1.000
_cell.angle_alpha   90.00
_cell.angle_beta   90.00
_cell.angle_gamma   90.00
#
_symmetry.space_group_name_H-M   'P 1'
#
loop_
_entity.id
_entity.type
_entity.pdbx_description
1 polymer ?
#
loop_
_entity_poly.entity_id
_entity_poly.type
_entity_poly.pdbx_seq_one_letter_code
_entity_poly.pdbx_strand_id
1 'polypeptide(L)'
;MFNINDNLEATVQALYQELFIDNSEISSWKQGKVGDVLQLQRGHDLPRTEMLGGEYPVAGSTGTIGYHNKFTAEAPVIVMGRSGNIGNPRLYLCNCWTHNTSLYVKQIFHSEPIWTFYLLKNLNYDGFVGGSAVPTLNRNDVHAYGIAIPPLELQKSFSEKVMKLIIRKEENILEI
;
A
#
# COMPACT_ATOMS: atom_id res chain seq x y z
N MET A 1 8.76 15.21 22.30
CA MET A 1 9.22 13.83 22.22
C MET A 1 9.31 13.51 20.74
N PHE A 2 10.49 13.47 20.15
CA PHE A 2 10.66 13.09 18.74
C PHE A 2 10.26 11.62 18.60
N ASN A 3 9.27 11.36 17.78
CA ASN A 3 8.73 10.01 17.60
C ASN A 3 9.74 9.23 16.73
N ILE A 4 10.42 8.25 17.28
CA ILE A 4 11.39 7.39 16.58
C ILE A 4 10.75 6.79 15.31
N ASN A 5 9.43 6.57 15.35
CA ASN A 5 8.64 6.05 14.24
C ASN A 5 8.59 7.00 13.04
N ASP A 6 8.47 8.30 13.25
CA ASP A 6 8.41 9.29 12.17
C ASP A 6 9.78 9.39 11.46
N ASN A 7 10.88 9.25 12.21
CA ASN A 7 12.22 9.23 11.65
C ASN A 7 12.47 8.00 10.76
N LEU A 8 11.97 6.82 11.16
CA LEU A 8 12.11 5.60 10.36
C LEU A 8 11.31 5.70 9.06
N GLU A 9 10.09 6.22 9.12
CA GLU A 9 9.26 6.42 7.93
C GLU A 9 9.89 7.45 6.98
N ALA A 10 10.39 8.56 7.50
CA ALA A 10 11.12 9.57 6.72
C ALA A 10 12.39 8.98 6.08
N THR A 11 13.13 8.12 6.80
CA THR A 11 14.32 7.44 6.29
C THR A 11 13.98 6.53 5.11
N VAL A 12 12.92 5.74 5.22
CA VAL A 12 12.50 4.86 4.13
C VAL A 12 11.99 5.64 2.93
N GLN A 13 11.25 6.74 3.17
CA GLN A 13 10.78 7.60 2.10
C GLN A 13 11.96 8.27 1.37
N ALA A 14 12.98 8.73 2.09
CA ALA A 14 14.20 9.29 1.49
C ALA A 14 14.95 8.23 0.67
N LEU A 15 15.05 7.01 1.17
CA LEU A 15 15.67 5.90 0.43
C LEU A 15 14.89 5.56 -0.86
N TYR A 16 13.55 5.57 -0.80
CA TYR A 16 12.73 5.36 -1.98
C TYR A 16 12.95 6.48 -3.02
N GLN A 17 12.96 7.73 -2.56
CA GLN A 17 13.21 8.90 -3.41
C GLN A 17 14.57 8.76 -4.13
N GLU A 18 15.65 8.49 -3.39
CA GLU A 18 16.99 8.33 -3.94
C GLU A 18 17.07 7.18 -4.96
N LEU A 19 16.52 6.01 -4.62
CA LEU A 19 16.67 4.81 -5.44
C LEU A 19 15.74 4.77 -6.67
N PHE A 20 14.55 5.39 -6.60
CA PHE A 20 13.51 5.18 -7.61
C PHE A 20 12.96 6.44 -8.25
N ILE A 21 13.22 7.63 -7.68
CA ILE A 21 12.77 8.90 -8.25
C ILE A 21 13.94 9.71 -8.78
N ASP A 22 15.00 9.87 -7.98
CA ASP A 22 16.18 10.69 -8.33
C ASP A 22 17.30 9.85 -8.98
N ASN A 23 17.04 8.58 -9.29
CA ASN A 23 18.01 7.67 -9.86
C ASN A 23 18.34 8.06 -11.31
N SER A 24 19.63 8.23 -11.61
CA SER A 24 20.10 8.61 -12.96
C SER A 24 19.82 7.54 -14.04
N GLU A 25 19.59 6.28 -13.63
CA GLU A 25 19.33 5.18 -14.54
C GLU A 25 17.84 4.99 -14.88
N ILE A 26 16.94 5.81 -14.33
CA ILE A 26 15.48 5.66 -14.48
C ILE A 26 15.02 5.64 -15.95
N SER A 27 15.73 6.37 -16.83
CA SER A 27 15.45 6.41 -18.26
C SER A 27 15.78 5.09 -18.98
N SER A 28 16.64 4.26 -18.38
CA SER A 28 17.03 2.94 -18.92
C SER A 28 16.06 1.83 -18.50
N TRP A 29 15.18 2.08 -17.51
CA TRP A 29 14.27 1.08 -17.00
C TRP A 29 13.11 0.81 -17.95
N LYS A 30 12.51 -0.36 -17.83
CA LYS A 30 11.32 -0.71 -18.60
C LYS A 30 10.20 0.28 -18.33
N GLN A 31 9.75 0.96 -19.38
CA GLN A 31 8.55 1.79 -19.29
C GLN A 31 7.31 0.90 -19.33
N GLY A 32 6.36 1.15 -18.42
CA GLY A 32 5.14 0.36 -18.28
C GLY A 32 4.07 1.12 -17.54
N LYS A 33 3.10 0.39 -17.02
CA LYS A 33 1.97 0.91 -16.26
C LYS A 33 1.89 0.22 -14.89
N VAL A 34 1.22 0.84 -13.94
CA VAL A 34 0.93 0.22 -12.64
C VAL A 34 0.25 -1.15 -12.81
N GLY A 35 -0.67 -1.28 -13.76
CA GLY A 35 -1.34 -2.53 -14.09
C GLY A 35 -0.43 -3.66 -14.60
N ASP A 36 0.81 -3.34 -15.02
CA ASP A 36 1.80 -4.34 -15.43
C ASP A 36 2.51 -4.99 -14.23
N VAL A 37 2.45 -4.36 -13.06
CA VAL A 37 3.12 -4.83 -11.83
C VAL A 37 2.17 -5.25 -10.73
N LEU A 38 0.91 -4.80 -10.77
CA LEU A 38 -0.09 -5.19 -9.77
C LEU A 38 -1.52 -5.17 -10.31
N GLN A 39 -2.41 -5.90 -9.63
CA GLN A 39 -3.85 -5.85 -9.83
C GLN A 39 -4.55 -5.33 -8.57
N LEU A 40 -5.26 -4.20 -8.69
CA LEU A 40 -6.15 -3.69 -7.65
C LEU A 40 -7.55 -4.32 -7.77
N GLN A 41 -8.14 -4.61 -6.63
CA GLN A 41 -9.53 -5.05 -6.52
C GLN A 41 -10.24 -4.25 -5.42
N ARG A 42 -11.57 -4.03 -5.61
CA ARG A 42 -12.44 -3.52 -4.55
C ARG A 42 -12.52 -4.56 -3.44
N GLY A 43 -12.48 -4.10 -2.19
CA GLY A 43 -12.70 -4.94 -1.03
C GLY A 43 -14.14 -5.46 -0.93
N HIS A 44 -14.39 -6.25 0.09
CA HIS A 44 -15.62 -7.03 0.31
C HIS A 44 -16.58 -6.32 1.25
N ASP A 45 -17.87 -6.50 1.00
CA ASP A 45 -18.90 -5.94 1.89
C ASP A 45 -18.86 -6.66 3.24
N LEU A 46 -18.91 -5.87 4.31
CA LEU A 46 -19.03 -6.35 5.68
C LEU A 46 -19.78 -5.28 6.48
N PRO A 47 -21.07 -5.48 6.79
CA PRO A 47 -21.83 -4.57 7.64
C PRO A 47 -21.20 -4.48 9.04
N ARG A 48 -21.30 -3.31 9.68
CA ARG A 48 -20.76 -3.12 11.04
C ARG A 48 -21.33 -4.12 12.06
N THR A 49 -22.58 -4.54 11.87
CA THR A 49 -23.26 -5.54 12.70
C THR A 49 -22.65 -6.93 12.60
N GLU A 50 -21.88 -7.20 11.53
CA GLU A 50 -21.17 -8.46 11.31
C GLU A 50 -19.69 -8.39 11.70
N MET A 51 -19.18 -7.22 12.09
CA MET A 51 -17.85 -7.06 12.67
C MET A 51 -17.87 -7.49 14.15
N LEU A 52 -18.01 -8.77 14.38
CA LEU A 52 -18.24 -9.36 15.72
C LEU A 52 -16.99 -9.49 16.59
N GLY A 53 -15.89 -8.84 16.20
CA GLY A 53 -14.59 -9.07 16.81
C GLY A 53 -13.88 -10.26 16.17
N GLY A 54 -12.66 -10.57 16.64
CA GLY A 54 -11.80 -11.62 16.09
C GLY A 54 -10.36 -11.15 15.99
N GLU A 55 -9.52 -11.98 15.38
CA GLU A 55 -8.07 -11.72 15.27
C GLU A 55 -7.67 -10.92 14.02
N TYR A 56 -8.51 -10.90 12.97
CA TYR A 56 -8.18 -10.27 11.70
C TYR A 56 -8.71 -8.85 11.64
N PRO A 57 -7.83 -7.83 11.40
CA PRO A 57 -8.29 -6.46 11.23
C PRO A 57 -9.15 -6.32 9.98
N VAL A 58 -10.19 -5.49 10.06
CA VAL A 58 -11.01 -5.05 8.92
C VAL A 58 -10.40 -3.77 8.37
N ALA A 59 -9.75 -3.86 7.21
CA ALA A 59 -9.03 -2.77 6.56
C ALA A 59 -9.96 -1.95 5.67
N GLY A 60 -10.34 -0.76 6.13
CA GLY A 60 -11.14 0.22 5.41
C GLY A 60 -10.32 1.38 4.84
N SER A 61 -11.01 2.39 4.28
CA SER A 61 -10.38 3.57 3.65
C SER A 61 -9.55 4.42 4.63
N THR A 62 -9.89 4.41 5.91
CA THR A 62 -9.20 5.21 6.94
C THR A 62 -8.23 4.39 7.81
N GLY A 63 -8.08 3.10 7.53
CA GLY A 63 -7.28 2.15 8.30
C GLY A 63 -8.12 1.00 8.86
N THR A 64 -7.72 0.46 10.00
CA THR A 64 -8.49 -0.59 10.68
C THR A 64 -9.77 0.00 11.27
N ILE A 65 -10.93 -0.51 10.82
CA ILE A 65 -12.27 -0.04 11.21
C ILE A 65 -13.01 -1.00 12.14
N GLY A 66 -12.43 -2.15 12.41
CA GLY A 66 -12.97 -3.22 13.26
C GLY A 66 -12.15 -4.48 13.14
N TYR A 67 -12.67 -5.57 13.71
CA TYR A 67 -12.05 -6.89 13.65
C TYR A 67 -13.07 -7.95 13.26
N HIS A 68 -12.61 -9.04 12.64
CA HIS A 68 -13.45 -10.15 12.21
C HIS A 68 -12.73 -11.50 12.44
N ASN A 69 -13.48 -12.58 12.49
CA ASN A 69 -12.96 -13.95 12.66
C ASN A 69 -12.57 -14.63 11.34
N LYS A 70 -12.69 -13.90 10.21
CA LYS A 70 -12.29 -14.35 8.87
C LYS A 70 -11.47 -13.27 8.19
N PHE A 71 -10.65 -13.66 7.23
CA PHE A 71 -9.92 -12.74 6.35
C PHE A 71 -10.29 -12.97 4.88
N THR A 72 -9.98 -11.99 4.04
CA THR A 72 -10.19 -12.03 2.59
C THR A 72 -8.90 -11.85 1.81
N ALA A 73 -7.81 -11.51 2.49
CA ALA A 73 -6.47 -11.37 1.90
C ALA A 73 -5.40 -11.84 2.88
N GLU A 74 -4.38 -12.54 2.35
CA GLU A 74 -3.23 -13.04 3.09
C GLU A 74 -2.07 -12.03 3.07
N ALA A 75 -1.34 -11.96 4.19
CA ALA A 75 -0.21 -11.06 4.35
C ALA A 75 0.95 -11.35 3.36
N PRO A 76 1.69 -10.33 2.93
CA PRO A 76 1.49 -8.90 3.21
C PRO A 76 0.35 -8.30 2.36
N VAL A 77 -0.56 -7.52 2.95
CA VAL A 77 -1.71 -6.93 2.27
C VAL A 77 -1.52 -5.42 2.13
N ILE A 78 -1.60 -4.91 0.91
CA ILE A 78 -1.58 -3.47 0.64
C ILE A 78 -3.02 -3.02 0.40
N VAL A 79 -3.50 -2.10 1.22
CA VAL A 79 -4.87 -1.56 1.18
C VAL A 79 -4.82 -0.05 1.07
N MET A 80 -5.66 0.54 0.22
CA MET A 80 -5.74 1.98 0.03
C MET A 80 -7.19 2.45 -0.01
N GLY A 81 -7.42 3.70 0.35
CA GLY A 81 -8.75 4.29 0.34
C GLY A 81 -9.31 4.40 -1.08
N ARG A 82 -10.54 3.87 -1.27
CA ARG A 82 -11.29 3.98 -2.52
C ARG A 82 -12.27 5.15 -2.50
N SER A 83 -12.94 5.40 -1.38
CA SER A 83 -13.93 6.47 -1.22
C SER A 83 -13.72 7.21 0.10
N GLY A 84 -13.94 8.52 0.08
CA GLY A 84 -13.70 9.41 1.21
C GLY A 84 -12.22 9.75 1.36
N ASN A 85 -11.43 8.87 1.96
CA ASN A 85 -9.97 9.03 2.08
C ASN A 85 -9.27 8.29 0.93
N ILE A 86 -9.12 8.96 -0.21
CA ILE A 86 -8.57 8.38 -1.44
C ILE A 86 -7.05 8.21 -1.34
N GLY A 87 -6.55 7.11 -1.91
CA GLY A 87 -5.13 6.79 -1.86
C GLY A 87 -4.72 6.34 -0.45
N ASN A 88 -3.65 6.93 0.08
CA ASN A 88 -3.12 6.63 1.42
C ASN A 88 -2.93 5.12 1.68
N PRO A 89 -2.08 4.44 0.90
CA PRO A 89 -1.87 3.01 1.05
C PRO A 89 -1.33 2.66 2.43
N ARG A 90 -1.78 1.54 2.96
CA ARG A 90 -1.35 0.94 4.22
C ARG A 90 -0.91 -0.48 3.99
N LEU A 91 0.16 -0.89 4.67
CA LEU A 91 0.69 -2.23 4.63
C LEU A 91 0.25 -2.98 5.89
N TYR A 92 -0.41 -4.11 5.73
CA TYR A 92 -0.75 -5.05 6.80
C TYR A 92 0.18 -6.25 6.70
N LEU A 93 0.93 -6.52 7.76
CA LEU A 93 1.81 -7.69 7.87
C LEU A 93 1.10 -8.91 8.47
N CYS A 94 -0.21 -8.83 8.62
CA CYS A 94 -1.11 -9.91 9.02
C CYS A 94 -2.23 -10.07 8.00
N ASN A 95 -2.86 -11.24 7.99
CA ASN A 95 -4.07 -11.45 7.20
C ASN A 95 -5.15 -10.47 7.63
N CYS A 96 -5.95 -9.97 6.70
CA CYS A 96 -7.00 -9.00 7.03
C CYS A 96 -8.24 -9.18 6.16
N TRP A 97 -9.37 -8.66 6.63
CA TRP A 97 -10.56 -8.46 5.82
C TRP A 97 -10.44 -7.13 5.08
N THR A 98 -10.43 -7.16 3.76
CA THR A 98 -10.40 -5.94 2.93
C THR A 98 -11.83 -5.44 2.74
N HIS A 99 -12.14 -4.25 3.30
CA HIS A 99 -13.49 -3.69 3.30
C HIS A 99 -13.83 -2.98 1.97
N ASN A 100 -15.11 -2.92 1.61
CA ASN A 100 -15.61 -2.36 0.35
C ASN A 100 -15.34 -0.86 0.12
N THR A 101 -15.01 -0.12 1.19
CA THR A 101 -14.58 1.30 1.12
C THR A 101 -13.14 1.46 0.64
N SER A 102 -12.41 0.36 0.46
CA SER A 102 -11.02 0.33 0.03
C SER A 102 -10.82 -0.41 -1.29
N LEU A 103 -9.67 -0.16 -1.92
CA LEU A 103 -9.03 -1.04 -2.89
C LEU A 103 -7.91 -1.78 -2.18
N TYR A 104 -7.61 -3.00 -2.63
CA TYR A 104 -6.43 -3.74 -2.17
C TYR A 104 -5.68 -4.36 -3.35
N VAL A 105 -4.41 -4.60 -3.17
CA VAL A 105 -3.59 -5.31 -4.16
C VAL A 105 -3.91 -6.79 -4.06
N LYS A 106 -4.68 -7.27 -5.05
CA LYS A 106 -5.08 -8.68 -5.15
C LYS A 106 -3.93 -9.57 -5.60
N GLN A 107 -3.11 -9.06 -6.50
CA GLN A 107 -2.00 -9.79 -7.09
C GLN A 107 -0.87 -8.83 -7.44
N ILE A 108 0.36 -9.29 -7.26
CA ILE A 108 1.59 -8.61 -7.69
C ILE A 108 2.22 -9.46 -8.80
N PHE A 109 2.66 -8.80 -9.88
CA PHE A 109 3.25 -9.42 -11.06
C PHE A 109 4.73 -9.07 -11.15
N HIS A 110 5.61 -10.06 -10.92
CA HIS A 110 7.06 -9.92 -11.08
C HIS A 110 7.67 -8.68 -10.39
N SER A 111 7.15 -8.34 -9.22
CA SER A 111 7.58 -7.18 -8.42
C SER A 111 7.58 -7.51 -6.92
N GLU A 112 8.30 -6.73 -6.14
CA GLU A 112 8.42 -6.90 -4.69
C GLU A 112 7.26 -6.21 -3.95
N PRO A 113 6.63 -6.86 -2.95
CA PRO A 113 5.49 -6.29 -2.22
C PRO A 113 5.80 -4.94 -1.55
N ILE A 114 6.97 -4.80 -0.93
CA ILE A 114 7.36 -3.57 -0.24
C ILE A 114 7.60 -2.44 -1.24
N TRP A 115 8.30 -2.72 -2.34
CA TRP A 115 8.45 -1.73 -3.42
C TRP A 115 7.08 -1.33 -3.98
N THR A 116 6.19 -2.29 -4.22
CA THR A 116 4.82 -2.06 -4.70
C THR A 116 4.02 -1.15 -3.75
N PHE A 117 4.17 -1.34 -2.44
CA PHE A 117 3.57 -0.46 -1.43
C PHE A 117 4.07 0.98 -1.56
N TYR A 118 5.39 1.18 -1.66
CA TYR A 118 5.98 2.51 -1.80
C TYR A 118 5.72 3.13 -3.18
N LEU A 119 5.61 2.34 -4.24
CA LEU A 119 5.12 2.80 -5.53
C LEU A 119 3.74 3.45 -5.37
N LEU A 120 2.78 2.72 -4.80
CA LEU A 120 1.43 3.25 -4.58
C LEU A 120 1.41 4.46 -3.63
N LYS A 121 2.28 4.48 -2.62
CA LYS A 121 2.39 5.60 -1.66
C LYS A 121 2.87 6.89 -2.32
N ASN A 122 3.67 6.80 -3.38
CA ASN A 122 4.26 7.93 -4.09
C ASN A 122 3.51 8.32 -5.38
N LEU A 123 2.40 7.66 -5.73
CA LEU A 123 1.57 8.10 -6.84
C LEU A 123 0.85 9.42 -6.51
N ASN A 124 0.74 10.29 -7.50
CA ASN A 124 -0.14 11.44 -7.40
C ASN A 124 -1.58 11.03 -7.75
N TYR A 125 -2.48 11.16 -6.78
CA TYR A 125 -3.90 10.80 -6.91
C TYR A 125 -4.81 11.95 -7.32
N ASP A 126 -4.31 13.18 -7.46
CA ASP A 126 -5.12 14.38 -7.70
C ASP A 126 -5.93 14.30 -9.02
N GLY A 127 -5.40 13.62 -10.02
CA GLY A 127 -6.06 13.43 -11.32
C GLY A 127 -7.06 12.27 -11.39
N PHE A 128 -7.19 11.45 -10.34
CA PHE A 128 -8.00 10.23 -10.36
C PHE A 128 -9.38 10.37 -9.72
N VAL A 129 -9.71 11.57 -9.28
CA VAL A 129 -10.95 11.84 -8.54
C VAL A 129 -12.04 12.25 -9.53
N GLY A 130 -13.02 11.38 -9.75
CA GLY A 130 -14.19 11.70 -10.57
C GLY A 130 -15.09 12.74 -9.89
N GLY A 131 -15.76 13.60 -10.70
CA GLY A 131 -16.59 14.72 -10.28
C GLY A 131 -17.92 14.38 -9.61
N SER A 132 -17.99 13.36 -8.76
CA SER A 132 -19.18 13.02 -7.98
C SER A 132 -19.14 13.68 -6.59
N ALA A 133 -20.31 13.82 -5.95
CA ALA A 133 -20.43 14.38 -4.58
C ALA A 133 -19.59 13.62 -3.54
N VAL A 134 -19.28 12.34 -3.77
CA VAL A 134 -18.33 11.56 -2.99
C VAL A 134 -17.20 11.13 -3.92
N PRO A 135 -16.00 11.70 -3.75
CA PRO A 135 -14.84 11.31 -4.54
C PRO A 135 -14.58 9.81 -4.44
N THR A 136 -14.41 9.16 -5.59
CA THR A 136 -14.16 7.71 -5.65
C THR A 136 -13.00 7.43 -6.58
N LEU A 137 -12.01 6.68 -6.10
CA LEU A 137 -10.86 6.25 -6.89
C LEU A 137 -11.26 5.10 -7.82
N ASN A 138 -11.07 5.32 -9.12
CA ASN A 138 -11.24 4.27 -10.12
C ASN A 138 -9.93 3.49 -10.27
N ARG A 139 -9.98 2.19 -9.96
CA ARG A 139 -8.81 1.31 -10.09
C ARG A 139 -8.20 1.27 -11.50
N ASN A 140 -9.04 1.47 -12.54
CA ASN A 140 -8.56 1.41 -13.93
C ASN A 140 -7.69 2.63 -14.26
N ASP A 141 -7.97 3.80 -13.67
CA ASP A 141 -7.13 4.99 -13.83
C ASP A 141 -5.78 4.77 -13.14
N VAL A 142 -5.77 4.15 -11.96
CA VAL A 142 -4.51 3.76 -11.29
C VAL A 142 -3.74 2.75 -12.11
N HIS A 143 -4.41 1.71 -12.64
CA HIS A 143 -3.74 0.71 -13.50
C HIS A 143 -3.14 1.32 -14.77
N ALA A 144 -3.76 2.36 -15.32
CA ALA A 144 -3.30 3.04 -16.54
C ALA A 144 -2.13 4.00 -16.30
N TYR A 145 -1.80 4.32 -15.04
CA TYR A 145 -0.74 5.26 -14.70
C TYR A 145 0.62 4.74 -15.16
N GLY A 146 1.34 5.59 -15.93
CA GLY A 146 2.66 5.26 -16.48
C GLY A 146 3.75 5.30 -15.41
N ILE A 147 4.60 4.29 -15.38
CA ILE A 147 5.73 4.15 -14.46
C ILE A 147 6.98 3.63 -15.17
N ALA A 148 8.13 3.97 -14.61
CA ALA A 148 9.38 3.25 -14.90
C ALA A 148 9.48 2.07 -13.92
N ILE A 149 9.63 0.86 -14.44
CA ILE A 149 9.71 -0.38 -13.65
C ILE A 149 11.19 -0.70 -13.40
N PRO A 150 11.68 -0.53 -12.16
CA PRO A 150 13.08 -0.78 -11.85
C PRO A 150 13.43 -2.27 -11.92
N PRO A 151 14.71 -2.61 -12.11
CA PRO A 151 15.17 -4.00 -12.06
C PRO A 151 14.75 -4.70 -10.77
N LEU A 152 14.34 -5.97 -10.87
CA LEU A 152 13.84 -6.74 -9.72
C LEU A 152 14.85 -6.83 -8.58
N GLU A 153 16.14 -6.91 -8.89
CA GLU A 153 17.19 -6.96 -7.86
C GLU A 153 17.30 -5.66 -7.05
N LEU A 154 17.04 -4.51 -7.68
CA LEU A 154 16.98 -3.22 -6.97
C LEU A 154 15.75 -3.17 -6.05
N GLN A 155 14.58 -3.67 -6.51
CA GLN A 155 13.38 -3.78 -5.71
C GLN A 155 13.60 -4.70 -4.50
N LYS A 156 14.25 -5.85 -4.67
CA LYS A 156 14.58 -6.80 -3.58
C LYS A 156 15.50 -6.16 -2.55
N SER A 157 16.61 -5.55 -3.00
CA SER A 157 17.55 -4.87 -2.11
C SER A 157 16.87 -3.78 -1.26
N PHE A 158 15.98 -2.99 -1.87
CA PHE A 158 15.17 -2.02 -1.15
C PHE A 158 14.24 -2.68 -0.14
N SER A 159 13.49 -3.71 -0.57
CA SER A 159 12.52 -4.41 0.27
C SER A 159 13.17 -5.04 1.50
N GLU A 160 14.34 -5.67 1.35
CA GLU A 160 15.09 -6.24 2.47
C GLU A 160 15.53 -5.17 3.50
N LYS A 161 16.01 -4.02 3.04
CA LYS A 161 16.41 -2.91 3.92
C LYS A 161 15.20 -2.36 4.67
N VAL A 162 14.09 -2.15 3.97
CA VAL A 162 12.86 -1.59 4.54
C VAL A 162 12.20 -2.55 5.51
N MET A 163 12.16 -3.85 5.22
CA MET A 163 11.60 -4.84 6.15
C MET A 163 12.33 -4.87 7.49
N LYS A 164 13.66 -4.76 7.47
CA LYS A 164 14.44 -4.63 8.72
C LYS A 164 14.05 -3.39 9.53
N LEU A 165 13.77 -2.28 8.86
CA LEU A 165 13.33 -1.03 9.51
C LEU A 165 11.90 -1.13 10.04
N ILE A 166 10.99 -1.76 9.31
CA ILE A 166 9.59 -1.98 9.71
C ILE A 166 9.53 -2.88 10.95
N ILE A 167 10.26 -4.01 10.95
CA ILE A 167 10.31 -4.94 12.08
C ILE A 167 10.84 -4.22 13.33
N ARG A 168 11.95 -3.47 13.20
CA ARG A 168 12.49 -2.67 14.31
C ARG A 168 11.50 -1.63 14.84
N LYS A 169 10.66 -1.06 13.95
CA LYS A 169 9.60 -0.14 14.35
C LYS A 169 8.53 -0.84 15.23
N GLU A 170 8.12 -2.04 14.86
CA GLU A 170 7.12 -2.81 15.63
C GLU A 170 7.68 -3.27 16.96
N GLU A 171 8.93 -3.71 17.03
CA GLU A 171 9.61 -4.08 18.28
C GLU A 171 9.68 -2.90 19.25
N ASN A 172 10.03 -1.71 18.78
CA ASN A 172 10.11 -0.51 19.63
C ASN A 172 8.73 -0.05 20.17
N ILE A 173 7.62 -0.40 19.51
CA ILE A 173 6.26 -0.10 20.00
C ILE A 173 5.85 -1.07 21.11
N LEU A 174 6.34 -2.30 21.09
CA LEU A 174 6.04 -3.32 22.10
C LEU A 174 6.83 -3.15 23.41
N GLU A 175 7.90 -2.35 23.40
CA GLU A 175 8.75 -2.06 24.57
C GLU A 175 8.29 -0.82 25.39
N ILE A 176 7.19 -0.14 24.98
CA ILE A 176 6.61 1.03 25.65
C ILE A 176 5.30 0.66 26.33
#